data_df78e84899a01293dc83e52b131b3774
#
_entry.id   df78e84899a01293dc83e52b131b3774
#
_cell.length_a   1.000
_cell.length_b   1.000
_cell.length_c   1.000
_cell.angle_alpha   90.00
_cell.angle_beta   90.00
_cell.angle_gamma   90.00
#
_symmetry.space_group_name_H-M   'P 1'
#
loop_
_entity.id
_entity.type
_entity.pdbx_description
1 polymer ?
#
loop_
_entity_poly.entity_id
_entity_poly.type
_entity_poly.pdbx_seq_one_letter_code
_entity_poly.pdbx_strand_id
1 'polypeptide(L)'
;MLLSVALILLCGMGMSWICKKLKLPGLLGMLLTGIVLGPYVLNLLDENLLNISSELRKMALIIILMRAGLGLDISGLKKIGCPAVMMCFVPATFELLGMLVLAPRLLGLSVLEAAILGSVLAAVSPAVVVPRMVRLMEEGYGTEKGIPQLILAGASVDDVYVIVLFTTFSGIMQGKSVSVMSFLNIPISIILGMIIGLLAGWLLARYFEKVHIRDTVKILILLSISFLLVVAEDHMTTAITFSALIAVMFLGVGLQKYREVAAKRIAVKCGKMWVAAEVFLFVLVGATVNIGYLSHVGLKAVVLICGALIFRMAGVFVCLLGTDMNGKEKLFTMMAYTPKATVQAAIGGIPLALGFACGDVVLTVAVLAIVLTAPLGAFAIDSSYKKFLTKTK
;
A
#
# COMPACT_ATOMS: atom_id res chain seq x y z
N MET A 1 -8.50 25.53 10.32
CA MET A 1 -7.40 24.73 9.73
C MET A 1 -6.31 24.33 10.75
N LEU A 2 -5.59 25.26 11.43
CA LEU A 2 -4.55 24.87 12.43
C LEU A 2 -5.09 24.02 13.58
N LEU A 3 -6.28 24.33 14.10
CA LEU A 3 -6.94 23.50 15.11
C LEU A 3 -7.18 22.07 14.61
N SER A 4 -7.67 21.91 13.39
CA SER A 4 -7.89 20.59 12.79
C SER A 4 -6.60 19.78 12.67
N VAL A 5 -5.50 20.43 12.24
CA VAL A 5 -4.17 19.81 12.18
C VAL A 5 -3.71 19.35 13.58
N ALA A 6 -3.88 20.21 14.59
CA ALA A 6 -3.52 19.87 15.98
C ALA A 6 -4.35 18.69 16.50
N LEU A 7 -5.66 18.67 16.26
CA LEU A 7 -6.55 17.57 16.65
C LEU A 7 -6.17 16.27 15.94
N ILE A 8 -5.88 16.31 14.63
CA ILE A 8 -5.44 15.14 13.87
C ILE A 8 -4.18 14.53 14.49
N LEU A 9 -3.17 15.37 14.76
CA LEU A 9 -1.90 14.89 15.29
C LEU A 9 -2.03 14.39 16.73
N LEU A 10 -2.64 15.17 17.62
CA LEU A 10 -2.72 14.80 19.05
C LEU A 10 -3.68 13.63 19.28
N CYS A 11 -4.89 13.70 18.78
CA CYS A 11 -5.88 12.63 18.96
C CYS A 11 -5.49 11.38 18.18
N GLY A 12 -4.97 11.52 16.94
CA GLY A 12 -4.51 10.40 16.12
C GLY A 12 -3.36 9.63 16.78
N MET A 13 -2.35 10.34 17.29
CA MET A 13 -1.24 9.70 18.02
C MET A 13 -1.69 9.12 19.36
N GLY A 14 -2.57 9.82 20.09
CA GLY A 14 -3.13 9.35 21.37
C GLY A 14 -3.88 8.04 21.21
N MET A 15 -4.80 7.97 20.24
CA MET A 15 -5.57 6.75 19.94
C MET A 15 -4.69 5.64 19.38
N SER A 16 -3.70 5.98 18.55
CA SER A 16 -2.69 5.02 18.08
C SER A 16 -1.94 4.37 19.25
N TRP A 17 -1.55 5.15 20.26
CA TRP A 17 -0.89 4.65 21.46
C TRP A 17 -1.82 3.75 22.30
N ILE A 18 -3.09 4.12 22.47
CA ILE A 18 -4.10 3.31 23.15
C ILE A 18 -4.26 1.96 22.42
N CYS A 19 -4.45 1.96 21.11
CA CYS A 19 -4.56 0.74 20.31
C CYS A 19 -3.33 -0.16 20.48
N LYS A 20 -2.11 0.41 20.45
CA LYS A 20 -0.87 -0.36 20.66
C LYS A 20 -0.82 -1.00 22.05
N LYS A 21 -1.29 -0.31 23.11
CA LYS A 21 -1.43 -0.91 24.44
C LYS A 21 -2.43 -2.08 24.49
N LEU A 22 -3.47 -2.01 23.68
CA LEU A 22 -4.45 -3.09 23.50
C LEU A 22 -3.96 -4.19 22.54
N LYS A 23 -2.69 -4.15 22.11
CA LYS A 23 -2.07 -5.07 21.12
C LYS A 23 -2.72 -5.02 19.73
N LEU A 24 -3.40 -3.92 19.42
CA LEU A 24 -3.95 -3.63 18.09
C LEU A 24 -2.98 -2.77 17.27
N PRO A 25 -3.05 -2.84 15.93
CA PRO A 25 -2.29 -1.92 15.08
C PRO A 25 -2.66 -0.46 15.35
N GLY A 26 -1.66 0.42 15.51
CA GLY A 26 -1.89 1.83 15.83
C GLY A 26 -2.68 2.60 14.77
N LEU A 27 -2.59 2.16 13.50
CA LEU A 27 -3.36 2.73 12.39
C LEU A 27 -4.88 2.67 12.59
N LEU A 28 -5.40 1.67 13.34
CA LEU A 28 -6.82 1.60 13.69
C LEU A 28 -7.25 2.77 14.57
N GLY A 29 -6.40 3.13 15.55
CA GLY A 29 -6.67 4.28 16.40
C GLY A 29 -6.73 5.58 15.61
N MET A 30 -5.81 5.77 14.64
CA MET A 30 -5.80 6.93 13.75
C MET A 30 -7.07 6.98 12.88
N LEU A 31 -7.46 5.86 12.30
CA LEU A 31 -8.65 5.76 11.46
C LEU A 31 -9.93 6.03 12.25
N LEU A 32 -10.08 5.45 13.44
CA LEU A 32 -11.20 5.71 14.34
C LEU A 32 -11.24 7.19 14.77
N THR A 33 -10.08 7.79 15.03
CA THR A 33 -9.98 9.24 15.30
C THR A 33 -10.56 10.06 14.15
N GLY A 34 -10.24 9.69 12.91
CA GLY A 34 -10.78 10.35 11.73
C GLY A 34 -12.29 10.24 11.63
N ILE A 35 -12.83 9.04 11.84
CA ILE A 35 -14.28 8.82 11.84
C ILE A 35 -14.97 9.72 12.89
N VAL A 36 -14.42 9.77 14.10
CA VAL A 36 -14.99 10.57 15.20
C VAL A 36 -14.88 12.07 14.96
N LEU A 37 -13.73 12.57 14.52
CA LEU A 37 -13.50 13.99 14.25
C LEU A 37 -14.15 14.47 12.95
N GLY A 38 -14.47 13.55 12.04
CA GLY A 38 -14.99 13.82 10.71
C GLY A 38 -16.40 14.40 10.68
N PRO A 39 -16.87 14.80 9.48
CA PRO A 39 -18.13 15.51 9.29
C PRO A 39 -19.37 14.69 9.65
N TYR A 40 -19.26 13.38 9.68
CA TYR A 40 -20.38 12.49 9.94
C TYR A 40 -20.63 12.19 11.44
N VAL A 41 -19.73 12.64 12.36
CA VAL A 41 -19.88 12.45 13.82
C VAL A 41 -19.78 13.78 14.56
N LEU A 42 -18.57 14.28 14.80
CA LEU A 42 -18.37 15.51 15.59
C LEU A 42 -18.19 16.76 14.73
N ASN A 43 -17.89 16.63 13.45
CA ASN A 43 -17.65 17.71 12.51
C ASN A 43 -16.66 18.77 13.04
N LEU A 44 -15.54 18.33 13.58
CA LEU A 44 -14.50 19.18 14.17
C LEU A 44 -13.38 19.53 13.17
N LEU A 45 -13.36 18.89 12.00
CA LEU A 45 -12.36 19.15 10.97
C LEU A 45 -12.82 20.23 10.02
N ASP A 46 -11.91 21.17 9.76
CA ASP A 46 -12.12 22.31 8.87
C ASP A 46 -12.33 21.83 7.41
N GLU A 47 -13.32 22.40 6.74
CA GLU A 47 -13.72 22.03 5.38
C GLU A 47 -12.58 22.22 4.36
N ASN A 48 -11.77 23.28 4.52
CA ASN A 48 -10.61 23.51 3.66
C ASN A 48 -9.57 22.39 3.79
N LEU A 49 -9.41 21.80 5.00
CA LEU A 49 -8.50 20.68 5.20
C LEU A 49 -9.06 19.39 4.56
N LEU A 50 -10.38 19.19 4.64
CA LEU A 50 -11.03 18.04 4.01
C LEU A 50 -10.97 18.13 2.48
N ASN A 51 -11.10 19.33 1.90
CA ASN A 51 -10.99 19.55 0.46
C ASN A 51 -9.61 19.20 -0.11
N ILE A 52 -8.52 19.42 0.66
CA ILE A 52 -7.15 19.02 0.25
C ILE A 52 -6.74 17.63 0.75
N SER A 53 -7.66 16.88 1.36
CA SER A 53 -7.33 15.59 1.97
C SER A 53 -6.81 14.56 0.98
N SER A 54 -7.29 14.57 -0.28
CA SER A 54 -6.81 13.71 -1.36
C SER A 54 -5.34 13.96 -1.66
N GLU A 55 -4.93 15.23 -1.74
CA GLU A 55 -3.54 15.61 -2.01
C GLU A 55 -2.61 15.24 -0.85
N LEU A 56 -3.04 15.47 0.39
CA LEU A 56 -2.27 15.07 1.58
C LEU A 56 -2.08 13.55 1.65
N ARG A 57 -3.09 12.76 1.28
CA ARG A 57 -2.98 11.30 1.19
C ARG A 57 -2.07 10.85 0.04
N LYS A 58 -2.12 11.55 -1.11
CA LYS A 58 -1.22 11.30 -2.26
C LYS A 58 0.25 11.59 -1.87
N MET A 59 0.50 12.68 -1.13
CA MET A 59 1.83 12.98 -0.58
C MET A 59 2.32 11.90 0.39
N ALA A 60 1.46 11.40 1.27
CA ALA A 60 1.80 10.31 2.18
C ALA A 60 2.15 9.02 1.41
N LEU A 61 1.41 8.70 0.35
CA LEU A 61 1.69 7.56 -0.52
C LEU A 61 3.07 7.69 -1.19
N ILE A 62 3.42 8.87 -1.69
CA ILE A 62 4.73 9.14 -2.29
C ILE A 62 5.85 8.93 -1.26
N ILE A 63 5.69 9.41 -0.03
CA ILE A 63 6.67 9.24 1.05
C ILE A 63 6.89 7.76 1.37
N ILE A 64 5.82 6.96 1.47
CA ILE A 64 5.97 5.53 1.79
C ILE A 64 6.59 4.75 0.65
N LEU A 65 6.24 5.04 -0.61
CA LEU A 65 6.83 4.38 -1.78
C LEU A 65 8.32 4.72 -1.94
N MET A 66 8.70 5.99 -1.75
CA MET A 66 10.10 6.41 -1.74
C MET A 66 10.88 5.68 -0.65
N ARG A 67 10.32 5.58 0.58
CA ARG A 67 10.91 4.82 1.67
C ARG A 67 11.05 3.34 1.33
N ALA A 68 10.04 2.74 0.73
CA ALA A 68 10.07 1.34 0.30
C ALA A 68 11.19 1.10 -0.71
N GLY A 69 11.34 1.97 -1.71
CA GLY A 69 12.42 1.88 -2.70
C GLY A 69 13.81 2.05 -2.10
N LEU A 70 13.99 2.97 -1.14
CA LEU A 70 15.25 3.17 -0.43
C LEU A 70 15.64 1.99 0.48
N GLY A 71 14.67 1.17 0.91
CA GLY A 71 14.86 0.03 1.80
C GLY A 71 14.80 -1.34 1.11
N LEU A 72 14.56 -1.41 -0.21
CA LEU A 72 14.36 -2.66 -0.94
C LEU A 72 15.65 -3.47 -1.07
N ASP A 73 15.70 -4.66 -0.47
CA ASP A 73 16.84 -5.58 -0.60
C ASP A 73 16.75 -6.40 -1.90
N ILE A 74 17.36 -5.85 -2.98
CA ILE A 74 17.41 -6.52 -4.29
C ILE A 74 18.24 -7.81 -4.24
N SER A 75 19.26 -7.88 -3.38
CA SER A 75 20.11 -9.07 -3.26
C SER A 75 19.35 -10.22 -2.59
N GLY A 76 18.56 -9.93 -1.59
CA GLY A 76 17.64 -10.87 -0.97
C GLY A 76 16.58 -11.39 -1.94
N LEU A 77 15.98 -10.51 -2.75
CA LEU A 77 15.02 -10.90 -3.79
C LEU A 77 15.61 -11.89 -4.80
N LYS A 78 16.82 -11.64 -5.27
CA LYS A 78 17.50 -12.54 -6.24
C LYS A 78 17.76 -13.93 -5.67
N LYS A 79 18.01 -14.08 -4.37
CA LYS A 79 18.26 -15.37 -3.72
C LYS A 79 17.00 -16.24 -3.63
N ILE A 80 15.82 -15.62 -3.45
CA ILE A 80 14.55 -16.35 -3.30
C ILE A 80 14.02 -16.80 -4.67
N GLY A 81 14.38 -16.12 -5.75
CA GLY A 81 14.08 -16.52 -7.13
C GLY A 81 12.62 -16.35 -7.54
N CYS A 82 12.11 -17.28 -8.36
CA CYS A 82 10.78 -17.22 -8.97
C CYS A 82 9.63 -16.99 -7.98
N PRO A 83 9.55 -17.64 -6.80
CA PRO A 83 8.47 -17.39 -5.85
C PRO A 83 8.35 -15.93 -5.40
N ALA A 84 9.48 -15.22 -5.24
CA ALA A 84 9.46 -13.79 -4.87
C ALA A 84 8.83 -12.92 -5.96
N VAL A 85 9.13 -13.20 -7.23
CA VAL A 85 8.53 -12.48 -8.36
C VAL A 85 7.04 -12.78 -8.45
N MET A 86 6.63 -14.05 -8.32
CA MET A 86 5.22 -14.43 -8.34
C MET A 86 4.42 -13.76 -7.21
N MET A 87 4.99 -13.66 -6.02
CA MET A 87 4.34 -13.00 -4.87
C MET A 87 4.05 -11.50 -5.11
N CYS A 88 4.75 -10.86 -6.03
CA CYS A 88 4.51 -9.45 -6.39
C CYS A 88 3.21 -9.24 -7.19
N PHE A 89 2.69 -10.26 -7.89
CA PHE A 89 1.61 -10.09 -8.85
C PHE A 89 0.46 -11.10 -8.66
N VAL A 90 0.79 -12.37 -8.45
CA VAL A 90 -0.21 -13.47 -8.48
C VAL A 90 -1.26 -13.33 -7.37
N PRO A 91 -0.91 -13.07 -6.09
CA PRO A 91 -1.91 -12.93 -5.03
C PRO A 91 -2.89 -11.80 -5.29
N ALA A 92 -2.40 -10.64 -5.79
CA ALA A 92 -3.23 -9.49 -6.12
C ALA A 92 -4.14 -9.79 -7.32
N THR A 93 -3.63 -10.48 -8.35
CA THR A 93 -4.44 -10.89 -9.50
C THR A 93 -5.56 -11.85 -9.10
N PHE A 94 -5.27 -12.85 -8.26
CA PHE A 94 -6.30 -13.77 -7.76
C PHE A 94 -7.37 -13.03 -6.95
N GLU A 95 -6.98 -12.11 -6.09
CA GLU A 95 -7.92 -11.29 -5.32
C GLU A 95 -8.78 -10.41 -6.23
N LEU A 96 -8.19 -9.77 -7.24
CA LEU A 96 -8.90 -8.99 -8.25
C LEU A 96 -9.93 -9.87 -8.99
N LEU A 97 -9.54 -11.07 -9.43
CA LEU A 97 -10.45 -12.02 -10.07
C LEU A 97 -11.61 -12.41 -9.13
N GLY A 98 -11.30 -12.65 -7.85
CA GLY A 98 -12.33 -12.87 -6.83
C GLY A 98 -13.30 -11.71 -6.72
N MET A 99 -12.80 -10.47 -6.74
CA MET A 99 -13.64 -9.26 -6.72
C MET A 99 -14.51 -9.12 -7.95
N LEU A 100 -13.99 -9.40 -9.15
CA LEU A 100 -14.76 -9.39 -10.39
C LEU A 100 -15.94 -10.37 -10.39
N VAL A 101 -15.81 -11.48 -9.65
CA VAL A 101 -16.88 -12.48 -9.51
C VAL A 101 -17.84 -12.13 -8.38
N LEU A 102 -17.34 -11.69 -7.24
CA LEU A 102 -18.13 -11.52 -6.00
C LEU A 102 -18.80 -10.15 -5.92
N ALA A 103 -18.13 -9.06 -6.29
CA ALA A 103 -18.65 -7.71 -6.08
C ALA A 103 -19.91 -7.41 -6.92
N PRO A 104 -20.03 -7.83 -8.20
CA PRO A 104 -21.28 -7.67 -8.93
C PRO A 104 -22.45 -8.40 -8.28
N ARG A 105 -22.23 -9.60 -7.72
CA ARG A 105 -23.28 -10.42 -7.11
C ARG A 105 -23.72 -9.92 -5.73
N LEU A 106 -22.78 -9.42 -4.94
CA LEU A 106 -23.05 -9.02 -3.56
C LEU A 106 -23.44 -7.54 -3.42
N LEU A 107 -22.82 -6.67 -4.22
CA LEU A 107 -23.00 -5.23 -4.14
C LEU A 107 -23.69 -4.62 -5.36
N GLY A 108 -23.97 -5.41 -6.42
CA GLY A 108 -24.62 -4.91 -7.64
C GLY A 108 -23.71 -4.01 -8.50
N LEU A 109 -22.39 -4.06 -8.31
CA LEU A 109 -21.44 -3.26 -9.07
C LEU A 109 -21.29 -3.77 -10.51
N SER A 110 -21.05 -2.87 -11.46
CA SER A 110 -20.62 -3.25 -12.80
C SER A 110 -19.23 -3.91 -12.76
N VAL A 111 -18.86 -4.60 -13.83
CA VAL A 111 -17.55 -5.27 -13.92
C VAL A 111 -16.39 -4.28 -13.77
N LEU A 112 -16.51 -3.08 -14.33
CA LEU A 112 -15.49 -2.04 -14.23
C LEU A 112 -15.40 -1.46 -12.82
N GLU A 113 -16.52 -1.21 -12.15
CA GLU A 113 -16.55 -0.79 -10.75
C GLU A 113 -15.98 -1.88 -9.82
N ALA A 114 -16.29 -3.15 -10.09
CA ALA A 114 -15.68 -4.27 -9.39
C ALA A 114 -14.16 -4.38 -9.62
N ALA A 115 -13.67 -4.03 -10.82
CA ALA A 115 -12.25 -3.97 -11.12
C ALA A 115 -11.55 -2.83 -10.35
N ILE A 116 -12.19 -1.66 -10.25
CA ILE A 116 -11.70 -0.53 -9.44
C ILE A 116 -11.65 -0.94 -7.96
N LEU A 117 -12.75 -1.48 -7.42
CA LEU A 117 -12.79 -1.95 -6.03
C LEU A 117 -11.75 -3.05 -5.78
N GLY A 118 -11.63 -4.00 -6.69
CA GLY A 118 -10.66 -5.10 -6.61
C GLY A 118 -9.22 -4.58 -6.61
N SER A 119 -8.90 -3.63 -7.48
CA SER A 119 -7.58 -3.01 -7.49
C SER A 119 -7.28 -2.24 -6.22
N VAL A 120 -8.23 -1.54 -5.61
CA VAL A 120 -8.04 -0.88 -4.31
C VAL A 120 -7.74 -1.89 -3.21
N LEU A 121 -8.42 -3.04 -3.20
CA LEU A 121 -8.30 -4.02 -2.12
C LEU A 121 -7.13 -4.99 -2.29
N ALA A 122 -6.66 -5.22 -3.50
CA ALA A 122 -5.73 -6.30 -3.81
C ALA A 122 -4.30 -6.15 -3.23
N ALA A 123 -3.92 -5.02 -2.63
CA ALA A 123 -2.61 -4.84 -1.99
C ALA A 123 -2.55 -5.44 -0.57
N VAL A 124 -1.39 -6.00 -0.20
CA VAL A 124 -1.06 -6.29 1.20
C VAL A 124 -0.44 -5.08 1.87
N SER A 125 -0.64 -4.89 3.16
CA SER A 125 -0.11 -3.72 3.86
C SER A 125 1.31 -3.91 4.40
N PRO A 126 2.32 -3.22 3.85
CA PRO A 126 3.66 -3.19 4.43
C PRO A 126 3.67 -2.65 5.87
N ALA A 127 2.80 -1.69 6.21
CA ALA A 127 2.75 -1.10 7.54
C ALA A 127 2.44 -2.12 8.65
N VAL A 128 1.66 -3.16 8.33
CA VAL A 128 1.35 -4.25 9.28
C VAL A 128 2.38 -5.37 9.22
N VAL A 129 2.85 -5.71 8.03
CA VAL A 129 3.67 -6.91 7.78
C VAL A 129 5.15 -6.66 8.05
N VAL A 130 5.71 -5.54 7.57
CA VAL A 130 7.16 -5.27 7.63
C VAL A 130 7.72 -5.31 9.07
N PRO A 131 7.14 -4.63 10.09
CA PRO A 131 7.69 -4.66 11.44
C PRO A 131 7.73 -6.08 12.02
N ARG A 132 6.75 -6.92 11.66
CA ARG A 132 6.67 -8.31 12.11
C ARG A 132 7.71 -9.19 11.45
N MET A 133 7.85 -9.07 10.13
CA MET A 133 8.84 -9.85 9.39
C MET A 133 10.27 -9.50 9.81
N VAL A 134 10.56 -8.21 10.05
CA VAL A 134 11.86 -7.78 10.60
C VAL A 134 12.12 -8.43 11.97
N ARG A 135 11.13 -8.40 12.87
CA ARG A 135 11.24 -9.06 14.18
C ARG A 135 11.48 -10.57 14.04
N LEU A 136 10.78 -11.25 13.12
CA LEU A 136 10.98 -12.69 12.88
C LEU A 136 12.40 -12.98 12.37
N MET A 137 12.96 -12.12 11.53
CA MET A 137 14.35 -12.25 11.08
C MET A 137 15.33 -12.06 12.24
N GLU A 138 15.10 -11.07 13.11
CA GLU A 138 15.93 -10.83 14.31
C GLU A 138 15.85 -12.00 15.31
N GLU A 139 14.67 -12.59 15.49
CA GLU A 139 14.44 -13.73 16.36
C GLU A 139 14.87 -15.08 15.74
N GLY A 140 15.20 -15.11 14.43
CA GLY A 140 15.64 -16.29 13.69
C GLY A 140 14.52 -17.24 13.27
N TYR A 141 13.26 -16.83 13.17
CA TYR A 141 12.15 -17.68 12.76
C TYR A 141 11.93 -17.65 11.23
N GLY A 142 11.90 -18.83 10.59
CA GLY A 142 11.65 -19.01 9.16
C GLY A 142 12.73 -18.46 8.25
N THR A 143 13.89 -18.07 8.79
CA THR A 143 14.99 -17.45 8.04
C THR A 143 15.75 -18.44 7.18
N GLU A 144 15.82 -19.70 7.56
CA GLU A 144 16.47 -20.77 6.79
C GLU A 144 15.88 -20.91 5.39
N LYS A 145 14.55 -20.86 5.29
CA LYS A 145 13.81 -20.92 4.01
C LYS A 145 13.46 -19.55 3.43
N GLY A 146 13.95 -18.48 4.03
CA GLY A 146 13.73 -17.12 3.55
C GLY A 146 12.26 -16.65 3.57
N ILE A 147 11.42 -17.21 4.48
CA ILE A 147 9.98 -16.90 4.53
C ILE A 147 9.72 -15.42 4.83
N PRO A 148 10.33 -14.80 5.87
CA PRO A 148 10.12 -13.37 6.12
C PRO A 148 10.60 -12.50 4.95
N GLN A 149 11.72 -12.86 4.32
CA GLN A 149 12.28 -12.14 3.18
C GLN A 149 11.35 -12.24 1.96
N LEU A 150 10.77 -13.43 1.70
CA LEU A 150 9.78 -13.64 0.62
C LEU A 150 8.56 -12.74 0.80
N ILE A 151 8.02 -12.70 2.02
CA ILE A 151 6.84 -11.88 2.35
C ILE A 151 7.16 -10.38 2.19
N LEU A 152 8.34 -9.93 2.68
CA LEU A 152 8.78 -8.54 2.54
C LEU A 152 8.96 -8.13 1.08
N ALA A 153 9.55 -9.01 0.30
CA ALA A 153 9.79 -8.79 -1.12
C ALA A 153 8.47 -8.60 -1.89
N GLY A 154 7.55 -9.53 -1.73
CA GLY A 154 6.23 -9.46 -2.35
C GLY A 154 5.46 -8.22 -1.91
N ALA A 155 5.38 -7.97 -0.60
CA ALA A 155 4.64 -6.83 -0.04
C ALA A 155 5.17 -5.45 -0.49
N SER A 156 6.43 -5.35 -0.90
CA SER A 156 7.01 -4.08 -1.38
C SER A 156 6.64 -3.75 -2.83
N VAL A 157 6.39 -4.76 -3.66
CA VAL A 157 6.12 -4.58 -5.10
C VAL A 157 4.64 -4.72 -5.41
N ASP A 158 3.91 -5.49 -4.62
CA ASP A 158 2.45 -5.71 -4.72
C ASP A 158 1.67 -4.38 -4.78
N ASP A 159 2.02 -3.43 -3.90
CA ASP A 159 1.41 -2.09 -3.86
C ASP A 159 1.48 -1.39 -5.22
N VAL A 160 2.62 -1.50 -5.89
CA VAL A 160 2.88 -0.83 -7.16
C VAL A 160 2.03 -1.42 -8.29
N TYR A 161 1.97 -2.75 -8.37
CA TYR A 161 1.16 -3.46 -9.35
C TYR A 161 -0.32 -3.07 -9.23
N VAL A 162 -0.82 -3.06 -8.02
CA VAL A 162 -2.21 -2.74 -7.69
C VAL A 162 -2.57 -1.29 -8.05
N ILE A 163 -1.65 -0.35 -7.79
CA ILE A 163 -1.86 1.06 -8.14
C ILE A 163 -1.93 1.25 -9.66
N VAL A 164 -1.12 0.53 -10.43
CA VAL A 164 -1.19 0.59 -11.91
C VAL A 164 -2.51 0.03 -12.42
N LEU A 165 -3.00 -1.06 -11.85
CA LEU A 165 -4.33 -1.58 -12.18
C LEU A 165 -5.42 -0.56 -11.86
N PHE A 166 -5.34 0.06 -10.68
CA PHE A 166 -6.28 1.10 -10.25
C PHE A 166 -6.30 2.30 -11.19
N THR A 167 -5.13 2.83 -11.55
CA THR A 167 -5.04 3.98 -12.47
C THR A 167 -5.55 3.65 -13.86
N THR A 168 -5.30 2.42 -14.33
CA THR A 168 -5.82 1.94 -15.62
C THR A 168 -7.35 1.85 -15.61
N PHE A 169 -7.94 1.17 -14.62
CA PHE A 169 -9.41 1.02 -14.55
C PHE A 169 -10.11 2.35 -14.29
N SER A 170 -9.52 3.22 -13.47
CA SER A 170 -10.04 4.57 -13.24
C SER A 170 -9.98 5.43 -14.50
N GLY A 171 -8.92 5.30 -15.31
CA GLY A 171 -8.82 5.97 -16.60
C GLY A 171 -9.90 5.49 -17.59
N ILE A 172 -10.19 4.19 -17.64
CA ILE A 172 -11.28 3.62 -18.45
C ILE A 172 -12.63 4.18 -17.99
N MET A 173 -12.86 4.28 -16.67
CA MET A 173 -14.10 4.84 -16.11
C MET A 173 -14.28 6.32 -16.48
N GLN A 174 -13.18 7.07 -16.63
CA GLN A 174 -13.19 8.48 -17.09
C GLN A 174 -13.39 8.64 -18.61
N GLY A 175 -13.67 7.56 -19.34
CA GLY A 175 -13.95 7.61 -20.78
C GLY A 175 -12.73 7.43 -21.69
N LYS A 176 -11.56 7.04 -21.15
CA LYS A 176 -10.46 6.58 -22.00
C LYS A 176 -10.87 5.29 -22.70
N SER A 177 -10.66 5.20 -24.01
CA SER A 177 -11.10 4.05 -24.84
C SER A 177 -10.57 2.74 -24.29
N VAL A 178 -11.46 1.75 -24.12
CA VAL A 178 -11.09 0.37 -23.83
C VAL A 178 -10.50 -0.23 -25.10
N SER A 179 -9.19 -0.33 -25.16
CA SER A 179 -8.47 -0.94 -26.27
C SER A 179 -7.53 -2.02 -25.71
N VAL A 180 -7.21 -3.02 -26.52
CA VAL A 180 -6.16 -3.99 -26.20
C VAL A 180 -4.86 -3.26 -25.81
N MET A 181 -4.62 -2.08 -26.41
CA MET A 181 -3.51 -1.21 -26.11
C MET A 181 -3.54 -0.69 -24.66
N SER A 182 -4.72 -0.46 -24.07
CA SER A 182 -4.85 -0.03 -22.66
C SER A 182 -4.33 -1.11 -21.71
N PHE A 183 -4.56 -2.39 -22.00
CA PHE A 183 -4.01 -3.49 -21.19
C PHE A 183 -2.53 -3.73 -21.46
N LEU A 184 -2.06 -3.56 -22.69
CA LEU A 184 -0.64 -3.62 -23.02
C LEU A 184 0.15 -2.46 -22.40
N ASN A 185 -0.49 -1.32 -22.18
CA ASN A 185 0.13 -0.18 -21.50
C ASN A 185 0.43 -0.47 -20.02
N ILE A 186 -0.25 -1.42 -19.36
CA ILE A 186 0.06 -1.79 -17.96
C ILE A 186 1.52 -2.24 -17.82
N PRO A 187 1.98 -3.32 -18.48
CA PRO A 187 3.37 -3.72 -18.38
C PRO A 187 4.34 -2.67 -18.93
N ILE A 188 3.96 -1.94 -19.98
CA ILE A 188 4.79 -0.88 -20.57
C ILE A 188 5.00 0.26 -19.57
N SER A 189 3.94 0.75 -18.92
CA SER A 189 4.03 1.83 -17.94
C SER A 189 4.83 1.42 -16.70
N ILE A 190 4.76 0.16 -16.29
CA ILE A 190 5.59 -0.41 -15.22
C ILE A 190 7.06 -0.35 -15.63
N ILE A 191 7.40 -0.89 -16.80
CA ILE A 191 8.79 -0.93 -17.28
C ILE A 191 9.35 0.48 -17.47
N LEU A 192 8.60 1.40 -18.09
CA LEU A 192 9.00 2.79 -18.25
C LEU A 192 9.19 3.49 -16.90
N GLY A 193 8.28 3.29 -15.95
CA GLY A 193 8.41 3.82 -14.60
C GLY A 193 9.68 3.31 -13.91
N MET A 194 10.00 2.02 -14.03
CA MET A 194 11.24 1.44 -13.50
C MET A 194 12.47 2.08 -14.14
N ILE A 195 12.51 2.22 -15.45
CA ILE A 195 13.64 2.81 -16.18
C ILE A 195 13.83 4.27 -15.78
N ILE A 196 12.78 5.09 -15.80
CA ILE A 196 12.81 6.50 -15.43
C ILE A 196 13.27 6.66 -13.98
N GLY A 197 12.70 5.87 -13.06
CA GLY A 197 13.08 5.90 -11.66
C GLY A 197 14.53 5.53 -11.41
N LEU A 198 15.01 4.43 -12.02
CA LEU A 198 16.42 4.01 -11.91
C LEU A 198 17.38 5.07 -12.48
N LEU A 199 17.04 5.67 -13.62
CA LEU A 199 17.82 6.73 -14.23
C LEU A 199 17.87 7.97 -13.33
N ALA A 200 16.74 8.41 -12.82
CA ALA A 200 16.66 9.55 -11.88
C ALA A 200 17.45 9.26 -10.59
N GLY A 201 17.35 8.05 -10.04
CA GLY A 201 18.12 7.62 -8.87
C GLY A 201 19.63 7.58 -9.14
N TRP A 202 20.04 7.13 -10.30
CA TRP A 202 21.45 7.16 -10.72
C TRP A 202 21.97 8.59 -10.87
N LEU A 203 21.23 9.47 -11.54
CA LEU A 203 21.59 10.88 -11.69
C LEU A 203 21.76 11.55 -10.33
N LEU A 204 20.82 11.32 -9.39
CA LEU A 204 20.90 11.85 -8.03
C LEU A 204 22.07 11.25 -7.24
N ALA A 205 22.36 9.97 -7.41
CA ALA A 205 23.53 9.36 -6.79
C ALA A 205 24.81 10.06 -7.23
N ARG A 206 24.96 10.34 -8.53
CA ARG A 206 26.09 11.10 -9.10
C ARG A 206 26.14 12.56 -8.60
N TYR A 207 24.97 13.22 -8.53
CA TYR A 207 24.88 14.57 -8.00
C TYR A 207 25.31 14.63 -6.53
N PHE A 208 24.81 13.73 -5.68
CA PHE A 208 25.16 13.66 -4.26
C PHE A 208 26.58 13.19 -3.98
N GLU A 209 27.27 12.64 -4.98
CA GLU A 209 28.70 12.34 -4.91
C GLU A 209 29.54 13.60 -5.02
N LYS A 210 29.17 14.49 -5.94
CA LYS A 210 29.90 15.73 -6.22
C LYS A 210 29.56 16.84 -5.23
N VAL A 211 28.30 16.90 -4.75
CA VAL A 211 27.80 17.99 -3.92
C VAL A 211 27.53 17.46 -2.50
N HIS A 212 28.32 17.92 -1.54
CA HIS A 212 28.21 17.55 -0.14
C HIS A 212 27.14 18.40 0.56
N ILE A 213 25.90 17.91 0.54
CA ILE A 213 24.74 18.54 1.20
C ILE A 213 24.19 17.66 2.34
N ARG A 214 23.51 18.30 3.28
CA ARG A 214 22.89 17.60 4.44
C ARG A 214 21.85 16.60 3.96
N ASP A 215 21.75 15.45 4.63
CA ASP A 215 20.79 14.40 4.26
C ASP A 215 19.32 14.88 4.27
N THR A 216 18.99 15.89 5.11
CA THR A 216 17.65 16.51 5.11
C THR A 216 17.35 17.23 3.78
N VAL A 217 18.34 17.94 3.23
CA VAL A 217 18.18 18.60 1.92
C VAL A 217 18.05 17.57 0.80
N LYS A 218 18.80 16.46 0.89
CA LYS A 218 18.67 15.34 -0.07
C LYS A 218 17.26 14.77 -0.10
N ILE A 219 16.59 14.63 1.06
CA ILE A 219 15.20 14.17 1.11
C ILE A 219 14.25 15.16 0.44
N LEU A 220 14.42 16.46 0.68
CA LEU A 220 13.59 17.46 0.03
C LEU A 220 13.74 17.44 -1.49
N ILE A 221 14.98 17.26 -2.00
CA ILE A 221 15.24 17.08 -3.43
C ILE A 221 14.55 15.81 -3.96
N LEU A 222 14.68 14.68 -3.25
CA LEU A 222 14.02 13.42 -3.61
C LEU A 222 12.50 13.58 -3.68
N LEU A 223 11.90 14.23 -2.68
CA LEU A 223 10.45 14.51 -2.65
C LEU A 223 10.04 15.42 -3.79
N SER A 224 10.78 16.51 -4.03
CA SER A 224 10.47 17.44 -5.11
C SER A 224 10.49 16.74 -6.47
N ILE A 225 11.51 15.90 -6.74
CA ILE A 225 11.57 15.12 -7.97
C ILE A 225 10.44 14.10 -8.04
N SER A 226 10.09 13.45 -6.90
CA SER A 226 8.95 12.53 -6.85
C SER A 226 7.63 13.23 -7.18
N PHE A 227 7.41 14.43 -6.67
CA PHE A 227 6.23 15.24 -7.00
C PHE A 227 6.22 15.65 -8.49
N LEU A 228 7.37 16.06 -9.03
CA LEU A 228 7.48 16.40 -10.45
C LEU A 228 7.21 15.20 -11.36
N LEU A 229 7.65 14.00 -10.99
CA LEU A 229 7.33 12.78 -11.73
C LEU A 229 5.83 12.51 -11.77
N VAL A 230 5.13 12.68 -10.63
CA VAL A 230 3.68 12.50 -10.55
C VAL A 230 2.93 13.56 -11.37
N VAL A 231 3.33 14.81 -11.28
CA VAL A 231 2.77 15.90 -12.10
C VAL A 231 3.02 15.64 -13.59
N ALA A 232 4.21 15.13 -13.96
CA ALA A 232 4.51 14.77 -15.34
C ALA A 232 3.59 13.67 -15.86
N GLU A 233 3.32 12.60 -15.08
CA GLU A 233 2.34 11.57 -15.44
C GLU A 233 0.94 12.15 -15.65
N ASP A 234 0.47 12.99 -14.71
CA ASP A 234 -0.86 13.60 -14.74
C ASP A 234 -1.08 14.49 -16.00
N HIS A 235 -0.01 15.09 -16.55
CA HIS A 235 -0.06 15.94 -17.74
C HIS A 235 0.24 15.20 -19.06
N MET A 236 0.59 13.92 -19.02
CA MET A 236 0.82 13.15 -20.25
C MET A 236 -0.48 12.79 -20.94
N THR A 237 -0.66 13.31 -22.15
CA THR A 237 -1.79 13.00 -23.05
C THR A 237 -1.47 11.92 -24.09
N THR A 238 -0.27 11.36 -24.04
CA THR A 238 0.21 10.36 -25.00
C THR A 238 -0.43 8.99 -24.76
N ALA A 239 -0.51 8.17 -25.83
CA ALA A 239 -1.03 6.81 -25.74
C ALA A 239 -0.20 5.89 -24.82
N ILE A 240 1.09 6.20 -24.67
CA ILE A 240 2.02 5.48 -23.78
C ILE A 240 2.37 6.41 -22.62
N THR A 241 2.04 6.00 -21.40
CA THR A 241 2.37 6.71 -20.17
C THR A 241 3.35 5.88 -19.34
N PHE A 242 4.06 6.50 -18.41
CA PHE A 242 4.84 5.78 -17.40
C PHE A 242 4.14 5.89 -16.05
N SER A 243 4.31 4.91 -15.17
CA SER A 243 3.81 5.02 -13.80
C SER A 243 4.79 5.79 -12.93
N ALA A 244 4.38 7.00 -12.51
CA ALA A 244 5.20 7.87 -11.67
C ALA A 244 5.42 7.27 -10.28
N LEU A 245 4.44 6.59 -9.71
CA LEU A 245 4.59 5.97 -8.39
C LEU A 245 5.61 4.83 -8.41
N ILE A 246 5.69 4.09 -9.53
CA ILE A 246 6.78 3.13 -9.77
C ILE A 246 8.11 3.86 -9.92
N ALA A 247 8.14 4.95 -10.69
CA ALA A 247 9.35 5.74 -10.87
C ALA A 247 9.85 6.29 -9.52
N VAL A 248 8.97 6.75 -8.62
CA VAL A 248 9.32 7.18 -7.27
C VAL A 248 9.95 6.05 -6.44
N MET A 249 9.37 4.86 -6.47
CA MET A 249 9.95 3.71 -5.76
C MET A 249 11.32 3.35 -6.35
N PHE A 250 11.43 3.25 -7.67
CA PHE A 250 12.67 2.87 -8.34
C PHE A 250 13.75 3.98 -8.33
N LEU A 251 13.37 5.25 -8.11
CA LEU A 251 14.31 6.32 -7.77
C LEU A 251 15.03 6.01 -6.45
N GLY A 252 14.32 5.54 -5.44
CA GLY A 252 14.90 5.05 -4.19
C GLY A 252 15.83 3.85 -4.41
N VAL A 253 15.40 2.87 -5.19
CA VAL A 253 16.18 1.68 -5.58
C VAL A 253 17.45 2.07 -6.34
N GLY A 254 17.35 2.99 -7.29
CA GLY A 254 18.51 3.50 -8.04
C GLY A 254 19.53 4.18 -7.14
N LEU A 255 19.07 5.03 -6.22
CA LEU A 255 19.94 5.67 -5.24
C LEU A 255 20.62 4.63 -4.32
N GLN A 256 19.88 3.63 -3.86
CA GLN A 256 20.40 2.55 -3.01
C GLN A 256 21.49 1.75 -3.76
N LYS A 257 21.27 1.38 -5.02
CA LYS A 257 22.20 0.60 -5.82
C LYS A 257 23.56 1.28 -5.97
N TYR A 258 23.59 2.60 -6.16
CA TYR A 258 24.81 3.35 -6.43
C TYR A 258 25.41 4.04 -5.18
N ARG A 259 24.60 4.32 -4.14
CA ARG A 259 25.03 5.01 -2.91
C ARG A 259 24.33 4.42 -1.67
N GLU A 260 24.55 3.14 -1.41
CA GLU A 260 23.89 2.37 -0.34
C GLU A 260 23.94 3.05 1.03
N VAL A 261 25.13 3.54 1.45
CA VAL A 261 25.30 4.19 2.75
C VAL A 261 24.46 5.48 2.86
N ALA A 262 24.41 6.28 1.81
CA ALA A 262 23.59 7.48 1.76
C ALA A 262 22.09 7.14 1.75
N ALA A 263 21.69 6.14 0.95
CA ALA A 263 20.31 5.67 0.87
C ALA A 263 19.81 5.17 2.23
N LYS A 264 20.59 4.39 2.98
CA LYS A 264 20.25 3.93 4.33
C LYS A 264 20.00 5.09 5.30
N ARG A 265 20.88 6.11 5.30
CA ARG A 265 20.69 7.31 6.15
C ARG A 265 19.45 8.10 5.76
N ILE A 266 19.18 8.24 4.45
CA ILE A 266 17.99 8.91 3.92
C ILE A 266 16.74 8.11 4.30
N ALA A 267 16.75 6.78 4.16
CA ALA A 267 15.62 5.91 4.53
C ALA A 267 15.21 6.07 6.00
N VAL A 268 16.18 6.16 6.92
CA VAL A 268 15.89 6.41 8.35
C VAL A 268 15.17 7.75 8.56
N LYS A 269 15.60 8.80 7.87
CA LYS A 269 14.95 10.12 7.98
C LYS A 269 13.58 10.14 7.29
N CYS A 270 13.40 9.47 6.14
CA CYS A 270 12.09 9.26 5.52
C CYS A 270 11.14 8.54 6.48
N GLY A 271 11.65 7.57 7.25
CA GLY A 271 10.89 6.90 8.31
C GLY A 271 10.37 7.85 9.38
N LYS A 272 11.11 8.92 9.73
CA LYS A 272 10.64 9.96 10.67
C LYS A 272 9.54 10.84 10.04
N MET A 273 9.66 11.18 8.77
CA MET A 273 8.61 11.92 8.05
C MET A 273 7.34 11.09 7.89
N TRP A 274 7.50 9.77 7.68
CA TRP A 274 6.37 8.86 7.57
C TRP A 274 5.48 8.89 8.81
N VAL A 275 6.02 9.09 10.02
CA VAL A 275 5.21 9.15 11.25
C VAL A 275 4.11 10.20 11.15
N ALA A 276 4.42 11.41 10.68
CA ALA A 276 3.42 12.46 10.48
C ALA A 276 2.50 12.15 9.29
N ALA A 277 3.07 11.68 8.16
CA ALA A 277 2.33 11.33 6.96
C ALA A 277 1.32 10.20 7.22
N GLU A 278 1.68 9.20 8.04
CA GLU A 278 0.82 8.10 8.45
C GLU A 278 -0.40 8.59 9.24
N VAL A 279 -0.21 9.53 10.17
CA VAL A 279 -1.31 10.10 10.94
C VAL A 279 -2.29 10.84 10.02
N PHE A 280 -1.79 11.71 9.15
CA PHE A 280 -2.65 12.39 8.16
C PHE A 280 -3.36 11.39 7.25
N LEU A 281 -2.65 10.39 6.74
CA LEU A 281 -3.23 9.39 5.85
C LEU A 281 -4.43 8.69 6.48
N PHE A 282 -4.26 8.09 7.66
CA PHE A 282 -5.32 7.29 8.26
C PHE A 282 -6.42 8.12 8.89
N VAL A 283 -6.12 9.26 9.50
CA VAL A 283 -7.15 10.14 10.09
C VAL A 283 -8.00 10.76 9.00
N LEU A 284 -7.41 11.26 7.91
CA LEU A 284 -8.16 11.86 6.81
C LEU A 284 -9.02 10.84 6.05
N VAL A 285 -8.53 9.60 5.89
CA VAL A 285 -9.37 8.52 5.34
C VAL A 285 -10.53 8.21 6.26
N GLY A 286 -10.30 8.11 7.57
CA GLY A 286 -11.38 7.91 8.54
C GLY A 286 -12.42 9.03 8.47
N ALA A 287 -11.99 10.28 8.33
CA ALA A 287 -12.88 11.44 8.27
C ALA A 287 -13.80 11.46 7.03
N THR A 288 -13.42 10.81 5.94
CA THR A 288 -14.24 10.72 4.72
C THR A 288 -15.27 9.58 4.75
N VAL A 289 -15.26 8.74 5.79
CA VAL A 289 -16.19 7.59 5.89
C VAL A 289 -17.58 8.03 6.32
N ASN A 290 -18.56 7.74 5.49
CA ASN A 290 -19.97 7.94 5.81
C ASN A 290 -20.51 6.73 6.61
N ILE A 291 -20.71 6.91 7.93
CA ILE A 291 -21.18 5.85 8.82
C ILE A 291 -22.61 5.40 8.47
N GLY A 292 -23.45 6.31 7.96
CA GLY A 292 -24.80 5.97 7.52
C GLY A 292 -24.79 4.95 6.39
N TYR A 293 -23.82 5.04 5.50
CA TYR A 293 -23.66 4.08 4.40
C TYR A 293 -23.22 2.68 4.87
N LEU A 294 -22.46 2.63 5.97
CA LEU A 294 -21.98 1.39 6.57
C LEU A 294 -23.10 0.44 6.98
N SER A 295 -24.25 0.98 7.45
CA SER A 295 -25.41 0.18 7.86
C SER A 295 -26.07 -0.58 6.70
N HIS A 296 -26.00 -0.03 5.49
CA HIS A 296 -26.62 -0.63 4.28
C HIS A 296 -25.74 -1.67 3.59
N VAL A 297 -24.43 -1.51 3.62
CA VAL A 297 -23.47 -2.33 2.84
C VAL A 297 -22.63 -3.25 3.74
N GLY A 298 -22.56 -2.98 5.06
CA GLY A 298 -21.58 -3.55 5.98
C GLY A 298 -21.47 -5.07 5.94
N LEU A 299 -22.58 -5.80 6.09
CA LEU A 299 -22.54 -7.28 6.12
C LEU A 299 -22.11 -7.85 4.75
N LYS A 300 -22.64 -7.31 3.65
CA LYS A 300 -22.27 -7.75 2.31
C LYS A 300 -20.80 -7.45 2.02
N ALA A 301 -20.28 -6.30 2.49
CA ALA A 301 -18.89 -5.93 2.38
C ALA A 301 -17.98 -6.88 3.17
N VAL A 302 -18.38 -7.28 4.39
CA VAL A 302 -17.61 -8.26 5.19
C VAL A 302 -17.53 -9.60 4.46
N VAL A 303 -18.65 -10.10 3.92
CA VAL A 303 -18.68 -11.35 3.14
C VAL A 303 -17.81 -11.23 1.89
N LEU A 304 -17.87 -10.09 1.19
CA LEU A 304 -17.05 -9.81 0.03
C LEU A 304 -15.56 -9.83 0.38
N ILE A 305 -15.15 -9.13 1.44
CA ILE A 305 -13.76 -9.08 1.89
C ILE A 305 -13.25 -10.49 2.27
N CYS A 306 -14.03 -11.25 3.05
CA CYS A 306 -13.66 -12.63 3.41
C CYS A 306 -13.53 -13.53 2.18
N GLY A 307 -14.47 -13.42 1.22
CA GLY A 307 -14.42 -14.14 -0.02
C GLY A 307 -13.17 -13.79 -0.85
N ALA A 308 -12.87 -12.51 -1.00
CA ALA A 308 -11.68 -12.03 -1.73
C ALA A 308 -10.37 -12.49 -1.07
N LEU A 309 -10.31 -12.53 0.26
CA LEU A 309 -9.15 -13.06 0.97
C LEU A 309 -8.90 -14.55 0.69
N ILE A 310 -9.96 -15.34 0.47
CA ILE A 310 -9.80 -16.76 0.07
C ILE A 310 -9.08 -16.83 -1.28
N PHE A 311 -9.49 -16.02 -2.27
CA PHE A 311 -8.81 -15.94 -3.55
C PHE A 311 -7.36 -15.48 -3.40
N ARG A 312 -7.10 -14.46 -2.56
CA ARG A 312 -5.75 -14.02 -2.27
C ARG A 312 -4.88 -15.14 -1.67
N MET A 313 -5.41 -15.85 -0.67
CA MET A 313 -4.70 -16.98 -0.06
C MET A 313 -4.42 -18.09 -1.08
N ALA A 314 -5.35 -18.36 -1.98
CA ALA A 314 -5.13 -19.29 -3.09
C ALA A 314 -4.00 -18.82 -4.02
N GLY A 315 -3.95 -17.53 -4.35
CA GLY A 315 -2.86 -16.94 -5.13
C GLY A 315 -1.51 -17.07 -4.44
N VAL A 316 -1.44 -16.80 -3.12
CA VAL A 316 -0.21 -17.03 -2.34
C VAL A 316 0.18 -18.50 -2.37
N PHE A 317 -0.78 -19.41 -2.17
CA PHE A 317 -0.51 -20.85 -2.22
C PHE A 317 0.08 -21.28 -3.56
N VAL A 318 -0.44 -20.78 -4.67
CA VAL A 318 0.11 -21.02 -6.02
C VAL A 318 1.58 -20.58 -6.11
N CYS A 319 1.94 -19.42 -5.56
CA CYS A 319 3.33 -18.94 -5.53
C CYS A 319 4.26 -19.84 -4.73
N LEU A 320 3.73 -20.59 -3.75
CA LEU A 320 4.49 -21.47 -2.88
C LEU A 320 4.54 -22.93 -3.38
N LEU A 321 3.93 -23.22 -4.54
CA LEU A 321 4.06 -24.55 -5.17
C LEU A 321 5.51 -24.74 -5.64
N GLY A 322 6.05 -25.92 -5.36
CA GLY A 322 7.45 -26.25 -5.72
C GLY A 322 8.51 -25.67 -4.76
N THR A 323 8.11 -24.96 -3.69
CA THR A 323 9.04 -24.56 -2.62
C THR A 323 9.18 -25.67 -1.56
N ASP A 324 10.34 -25.71 -0.87
CA ASP A 324 10.63 -26.66 0.22
C ASP A 324 9.87 -26.35 1.53
N MET A 325 8.89 -25.46 1.49
CA MET A 325 8.07 -25.08 2.64
C MET A 325 7.08 -26.20 2.98
N ASN A 326 6.98 -26.52 4.27
CA ASN A 326 5.97 -27.46 4.76
C ASN A 326 4.57 -26.82 4.81
N GLY A 327 3.51 -27.62 5.03
CA GLY A 327 2.13 -27.12 5.02
C GLY A 327 1.86 -26.02 6.05
N LYS A 328 2.50 -26.05 7.23
CA LYS A 328 2.36 -25.02 8.27
C LYS A 328 3.04 -23.70 7.85
N GLU A 329 4.22 -23.78 7.25
CA GLU A 329 4.96 -22.63 6.72
C GLU A 329 4.21 -21.96 5.57
N LYS A 330 3.61 -22.76 4.67
CA LYS A 330 2.75 -22.26 3.60
C LYS A 330 1.52 -21.53 4.17
N LEU A 331 0.85 -22.15 5.16
CA LEU A 331 -0.31 -21.53 5.81
C LEU A 331 0.06 -20.23 6.53
N PHE A 332 1.22 -20.18 7.20
CA PHE A 332 1.73 -18.96 7.81
C PHE A 332 1.92 -17.85 6.76
N THR A 333 2.55 -18.18 5.63
CA THR A 333 2.79 -17.21 4.54
C THR A 333 1.48 -16.69 3.95
N MET A 334 0.48 -17.57 3.76
CA MET A 334 -0.87 -17.20 3.30
C MET A 334 -1.53 -16.22 4.28
N MET A 335 -1.52 -16.51 5.59
CA MET A 335 -2.10 -15.63 6.62
C MET A 335 -1.34 -14.30 6.72
N ALA A 336 -0.01 -14.33 6.66
CA ALA A 336 0.80 -13.11 6.74
C ALA A 336 0.60 -12.16 5.55
N TYR A 337 0.03 -12.66 4.46
CA TYR A 337 -0.22 -11.88 3.24
C TYR A 337 -1.66 -11.34 3.14
N THR A 338 -2.45 -11.39 4.23
CA THR A 338 -3.84 -10.91 4.26
C THR A 338 -4.06 -9.49 4.75
N PRO A 339 -3.20 -8.85 5.60
CA PRO A 339 -3.50 -7.54 6.15
C PRO A 339 -3.61 -6.44 5.09
N LYS A 340 -4.64 -5.59 5.21
CA LYS A 340 -4.89 -4.43 4.35
C LYS A 340 -4.73 -3.15 5.18
N ALA A 341 -4.08 -2.11 4.67
CA ALA A 341 -4.07 -0.80 5.32
C ALA A 341 -3.63 0.36 4.39
N THR A 342 -2.35 0.43 4.01
CA THR A 342 -1.73 1.65 3.44
C THR A 342 -2.27 2.03 2.08
N VAL A 343 -2.34 1.10 1.14
CA VAL A 343 -2.84 1.36 -0.22
C VAL A 343 -4.34 1.65 -0.19
N GLN A 344 -5.12 0.84 0.57
CA GLN A 344 -6.54 1.05 0.74
C GLN A 344 -6.85 2.45 1.30
N ALA A 345 -6.07 2.91 2.28
CA ALA A 345 -6.20 4.26 2.81
C ALA A 345 -5.78 5.33 1.79
N ALA A 346 -4.74 5.09 1.00
CA ALA A 346 -4.22 6.08 0.06
C ALA A 346 -5.14 6.28 -1.15
N ILE A 347 -5.61 5.20 -1.78
CA ILE A 347 -6.36 5.27 -3.04
C ILE A 347 -7.85 4.99 -2.90
N GLY A 348 -8.32 4.41 -1.78
CA GLY A 348 -9.73 4.03 -1.59
C GLY A 348 -10.72 5.20 -1.65
N GLY A 349 -10.30 6.42 -1.34
CA GLY A 349 -11.13 7.62 -1.46
C GLY A 349 -11.02 8.34 -2.82
N ILE A 350 -10.13 7.91 -3.72
CA ILE A 350 -9.96 8.56 -5.03
C ILE A 350 -11.21 8.41 -5.91
N PRO A 351 -11.87 7.24 -6.02
CA PRO A 351 -13.10 7.11 -6.81
C PRO A 351 -14.21 8.08 -6.36
N LEU A 352 -14.34 8.30 -5.05
CA LEU A 352 -15.27 9.28 -4.50
C LEU A 352 -14.87 10.72 -4.90
N ALA A 353 -13.61 11.07 -4.77
CA ALA A 353 -13.09 12.39 -5.16
C ALA A 353 -13.23 12.67 -6.67
N LEU A 354 -13.19 11.62 -7.51
CA LEU A 354 -13.42 11.70 -8.95
C LEU A 354 -14.92 11.71 -9.34
N GLY A 355 -15.83 11.62 -8.37
CA GLY A 355 -17.27 11.61 -8.60
C GLY A 355 -17.81 10.32 -9.20
N PHE A 356 -17.12 9.19 -9.07
CA PHE A 356 -17.61 7.90 -9.54
C PHE A 356 -18.81 7.43 -8.72
N ALA A 357 -19.82 6.85 -9.39
CA ALA A 357 -21.02 6.34 -8.70
C ALA A 357 -20.71 5.28 -7.63
N CYS A 358 -19.65 4.49 -7.83
CA CYS A 358 -19.18 3.49 -6.86
C CYS A 358 -18.29 4.08 -5.74
N GLY A 359 -18.03 5.39 -5.72
CA GLY A 359 -17.04 6.02 -4.84
C GLY A 359 -17.27 5.74 -3.34
N ASP A 360 -18.50 5.93 -2.86
CA ASP A 360 -18.87 5.63 -1.46
C ASP A 360 -18.71 4.15 -1.11
N VAL A 361 -19.09 3.25 -2.04
CA VAL A 361 -18.94 1.80 -1.85
C VAL A 361 -17.46 1.44 -1.74
N VAL A 362 -16.63 1.92 -2.66
CA VAL A 362 -15.18 1.63 -2.69
C VAL A 362 -14.52 2.11 -1.41
N LEU A 363 -14.80 3.35 -0.99
CA LEU A 363 -14.24 3.90 0.25
C LEU A 363 -14.68 3.10 1.47
N THR A 364 -15.97 2.80 1.58
CA THR A 364 -16.54 2.05 2.73
C THR A 364 -15.94 0.65 2.82
N VAL A 365 -15.87 -0.08 1.71
CA VAL A 365 -15.28 -1.43 1.68
C VAL A 365 -13.78 -1.38 1.96
N ALA A 366 -13.05 -0.37 1.45
CA ALA A 366 -11.63 -0.19 1.73
C ALA A 366 -11.36 0.02 3.23
N VAL A 367 -12.15 0.88 3.88
CA VAL A 367 -12.02 1.14 5.32
C VAL A 367 -12.40 -0.09 6.15
N LEU A 368 -13.50 -0.78 5.80
CA LEU A 368 -13.85 -2.05 6.45
C LEU A 368 -12.75 -3.10 6.30
N ALA A 369 -12.13 -3.20 5.12
CA ALA A 369 -11.03 -4.12 4.90
C ALA A 369 -9.85 -3.81 5.83
N ILE A 370 -9.52 -2.53 6.04
CA ILE A 370 -8.47 -2.12 7.00
C ILE A 370 -8.86 -2.54 8.42
N VAL A 371 -10.07 -2.17 8.87
CA VAL A 371 -10.53 -2.42 10.24
C VAL A 371 -10.57 -3.91 10.56
N LEU A 372 -10.98 -4.74 9.61
CA LEU A 372 -11.09 -6.18 9.80
C LEU A 372 -9.74 -6.89 9.66
N THR A 373 -9.02 -6.62 8.56
CA THR A 373 -7.87 -7.48 8.19
C THR A 373 -6.58 -7.07 8.86
N ALA A 374 -6.37 -5.79 9.19
CA ALA A 374 -5.14 -5.35 9.84
C ALA A 374 -4.96 -5.96 11.25
N PRO A 375 -5.98 -5.93 12.16
CA PRO A 375 -5.84 -6.57 13.46
C PRO A 375 -5.83 -8.10 13.36
N LEU A 376 -6.69 -8.70 12.51
CA LEU A 376 -6.76 -10.14 12.35
C LEU A 376 -5.46 -10.72 11.79
N GLY A 377 -4.90 -10.09 10.76
CA GLY A 377 -3.63 -10.51 10.18
C GLY A 377 -2.44 -10.30 11.12
N ALA A 378 -2.43 -9.17 11.85
CA ALA A 378 -1.45 -8.92 12.90
C ALA A 378 -1.48 -10.01 13.98
N PHE A 379 -2.67 -10.32 14.49
CA PHE A 379 -2.87 -11.37 15.49
C PHE A 379 -2.52 -12.76 14.94
N ALA A 380 -2.92 -13.06 13.70
CA ALA A 380 -2.58 -14.33 13.06
C ALA A 380 -1.07 -14.54 12.96
N ILE A 381 -0.30 -13.52 12.54
CA ILE A 381 1.17 -13.59 12.50
C ILE A 381 1.72 -13.81 13.91
N ASP A 382 1.33 -12.95 14.88
CA ASP A 382 1.91 -12.94 16.23
C ASP A 382 1.57 -14.20 17.05
N SER A 383 0.43 -14.85 16.79
CA SER A 383 0.02 -16.08 17.50
C SER A 383 0.53 -17.37 16.86
N SER A 384 0.87 -17.36 15.57
CA SER A 384 1.18 -18.58 14.82
C SER A 384 2.67 -18.80 14.55
N TYR A 385 3.51 -17.74 14.49
CA TYR A 385 4.89 -17.86 14.01
C TYR A 385 5.73 -18.90 14.78
N LYS A 386 5.61 -18.94 16.14
CA LYS A 386 6.35 -19.92 16.95
C LYS A 386 5.94 -21.37 16.72
N LYS A 387 4.69 -21.58 16.27
CA LYS A 387 4.13 -22.91 16.05
C LYS A 387 4.33 -23.40 14.61
N PHE A 388 4.42 -22.47 13.67
CA PHE A 388 4.40 -22.77 12.23
C PHE A 388 5.77 -22.63 11.58
N LEU A 389 6.64 -21.80 12.14
CA LEU A 389 7.98 -21.55 11.61
C LEU A 389 9.06 -22.24 12.45
N THR A 390 10.05 -22.76 11.77
CA THR A 390 11.27 -23.30 12.40
C THR A 390 12.16 -22.16 12.86
N LYS A 391 12.76 -22.29 14.04
CA LYS A 391 13.76 -21.37 14.54
C LYS A 391 15.15 -21.85 14.10
N THR A 392 15.87 -21.00 13.39
CA THR A 392 17.28 -21.23 13.07
C THR A 392 18.10 -21.10 14.35
N LYS A 393 18.98 -22.07 14.61
CA LYS A 393 19.88 -22.07 15.77
C LYS A 393 20.97 -21.03 15.65
#